data_2e208f401e77fe10cc30a6745962e4f9
#
_entry.id   2e208f401e77fe10cc30a6745962e4f9
#
_cell.length_a   1.000
_cell.length_b   1.000
_cell.length_c   1.000
_cell.angle_alpha   90.00
_cell.angle_beta   90.00
_cell.angle_gamma   90.00
#
_symmetry.space_group_name_H-M   'P 1'
#
loop_
_entity.id
_entity.type
_entity.pdbx_description
1 polymer ?
#
loop_
_entity_poly.entity_id
_entity_poly.type
_entity_poly.pdbx_seq_one_letter_code
_entity_poly.pdbx_strand_id
1 'polypeptide(L)'
;MDDKEYYEKIKKINKDNLYKKINKNKSDKWENFEVTGKMNKKTIIHDPVTALAESEATGETAKIFDDIRSTMQIPMLTSIWRVLADSLEDLDLAWKSVKPLYKSGQPEAALNRLKSEASFPNLSPVSLEEMEEIRFTSDDLKSVKTILNAYNRSNSLNLLTQSALVPDQVKNYIAYAPVETNLIQGNLPRLLPRQEISDSVWDVILKTNNYGTTGSNPGIATIFRHLAYWPKLLSLMQKRLELVQKSGDISVGAKSVSEIAIEEGDRMTQLRDENALNKMSSDARET
;
A
#
# COMPACT_ATOMS: atom_id res chain seq x y z
N MET A 1 3.95 6.57 -24.51
CA MET A 1 2.92 7.58 -24.20
C MET A 1 3.18 8.04 -22.78
N ASP A 2 3.45 9.33 -22.59
CA ASP A 2 3.67 9.84 -21.24
C ASP A 2 2.34 9.98 -20.47
N ASP A 3 2.42 10.15 -19.15
CA ASP A 3 1.25 10.24 -18.26
C ASP A 3 0.33 11.40 -18.65
N LYS A 4 0.86 12.48 -19.19
CA LYS A 4 0.12 13.67 -19.58
C LYS A 4 -0.68 13.42 -20.88
N GLU A 5 -0.07 12.77 -21.86
CA GLU A 5 -0.71 12.39 -23.12
C GLU A 5 -1.84 11.37 -22.87
N TYR A 6 -1.59 10.39 -21.99
CA TYR A 6 -2.58 9.42 -21.59
C TYR A 6 -3.78 10.06 -20.88
N TYR A 7 -3.51 11.01 -19.97
CA TYR A 7 -4.55 11.75 -19.25
C TYR A 7 -5.42 12.63 -20.17
N GLU A 8 -4.81 13.30 -21.14
CA GLU A 8 -5.54 14.11 -22.12
C GLU A 8 -6.39 13.27 -23.09
N LYS A 9 -5.95 12.06 -23.46
CA LYS A 9 -6.74 11.11 -24.24
C LYS A 9 -7.97 10.62 -23.47
N ILE A 10 -7.81 10.23 -22.19
CA ILE A 10 -8.95 9.85 -21.33
C ILE A 10 -9.93 11.02 -21.18
N LYS A 11 -9.43 12.22 -21.00
CA LYS A 11 -10.24 13.44 -20.86
C LYS A 11 -11.04 13.76 -22.14
N LYS A 12 -10.48 13.48 -23.31
CA LYS A 12 -11.14 13.65 -24.60
C LYS A 12 -12.28 12.64 -24.78
N ILE A 13 -12.09 11.39 -24.43
CA ILE A 13 -13.11 10.34 -24.43
C ILE A 13 -14.30 10.74 -23.53
N ASN A 14 -14.01 11.35 -22.37
CA ASN A 14 -15.04 11.80 -21.43
C ASN A 14 -15.80 13.06 -21.88
N LYS A 15 -15.25 13.88 -22.80
CA LYS A 15 -15.91 15.10 -23.27
C LYS A 15 -17.05 14.85 -24.26
N ASP A 16 -17.03 13.77 -25.03
CA ASP A 16 -17.97 13.49 -26.09
C ASP A 16 -19.18 12.66 -25.63
N ASN A 17 -20.06 13.24 -24.79
CA ASN A 17 -21.37 12.67 -24.39
C ASN A 17 -21.37 11.29 -23.68
N LEU A 18 -20.27 10.55 -23.71
CA LEU A 18 -20.11 9.26 -23.01
C LEU A 18 -20.18 9.46 -21.48
N TYR A 19 -19.61 10.59 -21.01
CA TYR A 19 -19.58 10.96 -19.60
C TYR A 19 -20.98 11.17 -18.99
N LYS A 20 -21.90 11.80 -19.74
CA LYS A 20 -23.29 11.98 -19.28
C LYS A 20 -24.07 10.66 -19.24
N LYS A 21 -23.80 9.76 -20.18
CA LYS A 21 -24.43 8.44 -20.26
C LYS A 21 -23.88 7.49 -19.19
N ILE A 22 -22.59 7.59 -18.90
CA ILE A 22 -21.91 6.80 -17.87
C ILE A 22 -22.34 7.24 -16.48
N ASN A 23 -22.45 8.56 -16.22
CA ASN A 23 -22.89 9.06 -14.92
C ASN A 23 -24.35 8.77 -14.61
N LYS A 24 -25.23 8.77 -15.63
CA LYS A 24 -26.63 8.40 -15.44
C LYS A 24 -26.81 6.91 -15.13
N ASN A 25 -25.93 6.05 -15.64
CA ASN A 25 -25.91 4.62 -15.31
C ASN A 25 -25.03 4.29 -14.07
N LYS A 26 -24.31 5.27 -13.52
CA LYS A 26 -23.40 5.06 -12.40
C LYS A 26 -24.18 4.86 -11.10
N SER A 27 -25.24 5.64 -10.85
CA SER A 27 -26.14 5.43 -9.71
C SER A 27 -26.75 4.02 -9.73
N ASP A 28 -27.27 3.59 -10.89
CA ASP A 28 -28.00 2.33 -11.00
C ASP A 28 -27.12 1.08 -11.00
N LYS A 29 -25.81 1.21 -11.28
CA LYS A 29 -24.86 0.07 -11.30
C LYS A 29 -24.01 -0.03 -10.05
N TRP A 30 -23.71 1.09 -9.40
CA TRP A 30 -23.06 1.06 -8.10
C TRP A 30 -24.04 0.58 -7.01
N GLU A 31 -25.34 0.93 -7.14
CA GLU A 31 -26.41 0.37 -6.30
C GLU A 31 -26.55 -1.16 -6.48
N ASN A 32 -26.27 -1.73 -7.65
CA ASN A 32 -26.27 -3.17 -7.89
C ASN A 32 -24.96 -3.89 -7.48
N PHE A 33 -23.89 -3.16 -7.22
CA PHE A 33 -22.68 -3.64 -6.53
C PHE A 33 -22.70 -3.27 -5.05
N GLU A 34 -23.73 -2.52 -4.62
CA GLU A 34 -24.01 -2.40 -3.20
C GLU A 34 -24.14 -3.79 -2.58
N VAL A 35 -23.50 -3.88 -1.49
CA VAL A 35 -23.74 -4.77 -0.37
C VAL A 35 -25.17 -5.32 -0.36
N THR A 36 -25.53 -6.16 -1.31
CA THR A 36 -26.72 -7.01 -1.20
C THR A 36 -26.44 -8.20 -0.28
N GLY A 37 -25.61 -7.97 0.70
CA GLY A 37 -25.52 -8.80 1.86
C GLY A 37 -26.71 -8.53 2.76
N LYS A 38 -27.88 -9.06 2.44
CA LYS A 38 -28.79 -9.47 3.49
C LYS A 38 -28.03 -10.54 4.28
N MET A 39 -27.23 -10.07 5.22
CA MET A 39 -26.52 -10.92 6.16
C MET A 39 -27.56 -11.78 6.89
N ASN A 40 -27.56 -13.05 6.58
CA ASN A 40 -28.03 -14.04 7.55
C ASN A 40 -27.20 -13.82 8.81
N LYS A 41 -27.83 -13.41 9.90
CA LYS A 41 -27.26 -13.05 11.21
C LYS A 41 -26.39 -14.14 11.88
N LYS A 42 -25.93 -15.16 11.15
CA LYS A 42 -25.28 -16.35 11.72
C LYS A 42 -23.82 -16.58 11.37
N THR A 43 -23.20 -15.72 10.55
CA THR A 43 -21.76 -15.85 10.33
C THR A 43 -21.12 -14.47 10.49
N ILE A 44 -20.70 -14.15 11.69
CA ILE A 44 -19.72 -13.07 11.90
C ILE A 44 -18.43 -13.59 11.26
N ILE A 45 -18.22 -13.26 9.99
CA ILE A 45 -16.94 -13.49 9.34
C ILE A 45 -16.00 -12.47 9.99
N HIS A 46 -15.12 -12.97 10.84
CA HIS A 46 -14.08 -12.15 11.47
C HIS A 46 -13.29 -11.46 10.37
N ASP A 47 -13.10 -10.14 10.46
CA ASP A 47 -12.21 -9.41 9.54
C ASP A 47 -10.79 -10.00 9.74
N PRO A 48 -10.19 -10.59 8.69
CA PRO A 48 -8.88 -11.23 8.82
C PRO A 48 -7.75 -10.20 9.09
N VAL A 49 -8.06 -8.91 9.04
CA VAL A 49 -7.13 -7.83 9.41
C VAL A 49 -7.60 -7.24 10.74
N THR A 50 -7.12 -7.78 11.83
CA THR A 50 -7.46 -7.36 13.21
C THR A 50 -6.78 -6.06 13.65
N ALA A 51 -6.17 -5.33 12.75
CA ALA A 51 -5.47 -4.08 13.07
C ALA A 51 -6.44 -2.94 13.39
N LEU A 52 -6.12 -2.14 14.40
CA LEU A 52 -6.87 -0.95 14.80
C LEU A 52 -7.10 -0.01 13.60
N ALA A 53 -8.35 0.41 13.37
CA ALA A 53 -8.62 1.41 12.34
C ALA A 53 -8.12 2.80 12.80
N GLU A 54 -7.54 3.58 11.86
CA GLU A 54 -7.04 4.93 12.21
C GLU A 54 -8.12 5.83 12.81
N SER A 55 -9.38 5.68 12.35
CA SER A 55 -10.53 6.44 12.85
C SER A 55 -10.98 6.03 14.26
N GLU A 56 -10.52 4.87 14.74
CA GLU A 56 -10.82 4.35 16.09
C GLU A 56 -9.71 4.64 17.08
N ALA A 57 -8.55 5.10 16.61
CA ALA A 57 -7.44 5.47 17.47
C ALA A 57 -7.78 6.71 18.32
N THR A 58 -7.48 6.65 19.61
CA THR A 58 -7.71 7.74 20.57
C THR A 58 -6.47 7.99 21.43
N GLY A 59 -6.44 9.11 22.15
CA GLY A 59 -5.39 9.40 23.12
C GLY A 59 -3.97 9.42 22.54
N GLU A 60 -3.03 8.73 23.15
CA GLU A 60 -1.62 8.68 22.73
C GLU A 60 -1.45 7.90 21.42
N THR A 61 -2.22 6.84 21.19
CA THR A 61 -2.19 6.08 19.93
C THR A 61 -2.50 6.99 18.73
N ALA A 62 -3.54 7.83 18.83
CA ALA A 62 -3.88 8.78 17.78
C ALA A 62 -2.76 9.79 17.52
N LYS A 63 -2.11 10.29 18.58
CA LYS A 63 -0.97 11.22 18.45
C LYS A 63 0.23 10.58 17.75
N ILE A 64 0.54 9.33 18.09
CA ILE A 64 1.62 8.59 17.42
C ILE A 64 1.27 8.37 15.95
N PHE A 65 0.05 8.00 15.63
CA PHE A 65 -0.42 7.84 14.25
C PHE A 65 -0.30 9.15 13.44
N ASP A 66 -0.66 10.29 14.03
CA ASP A 66 -0.50 11.61 13.41
C ASP A 66 0.97 11.95 13.19
N ASP A 67 1.83 11.67 14.16
CA ASP A 67 3.28 11.90 14.06
C ASP A 67 3.93 11.00 12.99
N ILE A 68 3.51 9.74 12.87
CA ILE A 68 3.95 8.84 11.80
C ILE A 68 3.53 9.42 10.43
N ARG A 69 2.24 9.74 10.25
CA ARG A 69 1.75 10.29 8.97
C ARG A 69 2.48 11.56 8.57
N SER A 70 2.64 12.50 9.50
CA SER A 70 3.29 13.77 9.22
C SER A 70 4.78 13.61 8.92
N THR A 71 5.47 12.72 9.65
CA THR A 71 6.91 12.48 9.44
C THR A 71 7.18 11.73 8.14
N MET A 72 6.40 10.69 7.83
CA MET A 72 6.52 9.92 6.59
C MET A 72 5.89 10.62 5.38
N GLN A 73 5.11 11.68 5.61
CA GLN A 73 4.33 12.40 4.59
C GLN A 73 3.45 11.46 3.77
N ILE A 74 2.64 10.69 4.46
CA ILE A 74 1.70 9.72 3.90
C ILE A 74 0.26 10.05 4.30
N PRO A 75 -0.73 9.81 3.43
CA PRO A 75 -2.12 10.15 3.74
C PRO A 75 -2.81 9.09 4.61
N MET A 76 -2.21 7.93 4.81
CA MET A 76 -2.75 6.81 5.58
C MET A 76 -1.66 5.94 6.17
N LEU A 77 -1.94 5.24 7.25
CA LEU A 77 -1.05 4.25 7.82
C LEU A 77 -1.22 2.87 7.16
N THR A 78 -0.11 2.22 6.89
CA THR A 78 -0.11 0.80 6.52
C THR A 78 -0.41 -0.09 7.72
N SER A 79 -0.75 -1.35 7.47
CA SER A 79 -1.18 -2.29 8.50
C SER A 79 -0.17 -2.48 9.63
N ILE A 80 1.14 -2.42 9.35
CA ILE A 80 2.19 -2.62 10.35
C ILE A 80 2.03 -1.71 11.58
N TRP A 81 1.86 -0.41 11.39
CA TRP A 81 1.67 0.55 12.48
C TRP A 81 0.37 0.33 13.25
N ARG A 82 -0.65 -0.13 12.56
CA ARG A 82 -1.97 -0.39 13.13
C ARG A 82 -2.01 -1.69 13.91
N VAL A 83 -1.25 -2.71 13.51
CA VAL A 83 -1.06 -3.96 14.25
C VAL A 83 -0.26 -3.71 15.52
N LEU A 84 0.84 -2.96 15.43
CA LEU A 84 1.63 -2.57 16.60
C LEU A 84 0.83 -1.78 17.64
N ALA A 85 -0.28 -1.14 17.24
CA ALA A 85 -1.15 -0.40 18.15
C ALA A 85 -1.97 -1.26 19.12
N ASP A 86 -1.92 -2.59 19.01
CA ASP A 86 -2.46 -3.50 20.03
C ASP A 86 -1.71 -3.33 21.36
N SER A 87 -0.44 -2.89 21.32
CA SER A 87 0.35 -2.44 22.47
C SER A 87 0.81 -1.00 22.24
N LEU A 88 0.32 -0.06 23.05
CA LEU A 88 0.77 1.32 23.00
C LEU A 88 2.28 1.45 23.23
N GLU A 89 2.84 0.66 24.13
CA GLU A 89 4.27 0.66 24.45
C GLU A 89 5.09 0.20 23.24
N ASP A 90 4.70 -0.89 22.60
CA ASP A 90 5.41 -1.42 21.42
C ASP A 90 5.29 -0.49 20.21
N LEU A 91 4.12 0.11 20.01
CA LEU A 91 3.94 1.12 18.96
C LEU A 91 4.87 2.32 19.17
N ASP A 92 4.94 2.83 20.40
CA ASP A 92 5.78 3.97 20.77
C ASP A 92 7.27 3.64 20.60
N LEU A 93 7.69 2.48 21.07
CA LEU A 93 9.08 2.00 20.96
C LEU A 93 9.46 1.76 19.50
N ALA A 94 8.60 1.09 18.72
CA ALA A 94 8.84 0.87 17.30
C ALA A 94 8.97 2.18 16.55
N TRP A 95 8.06 3.13 16.81
CA TRP A 95 8.13 4.45 16.18
C TRP A 95 9.39 5.22 16.60
N LYS A 96 9.74 5.24 17.87
CA LYS A 96 10.97 5.86 18.37
C LYS A 96 12.23 5.27 17.73
N SER A 97 12.23 3.95 17.51
CA SER A 97 13.38 3.26 16.91
C SER A 97 13.67 3.73 15.49
N VAL A 98 12.64 4.00 14.67
CA VAL A 98 12.79 4.36 13.24
C VAL A 98 12.65 5.86 12.96
N LYS A 99 12.05 6.65 13.84
CA LYS A 99 11.81 8.08 13.62
C LYS A 99 13.07 8.86 13.29
N PRO A 100 14.24 8.60 13.91
CA PRO A 100 15.49 9.29 13.54
C PRO A 100 15.92 9.03 12.09
N LEU A 101 15.64 7.80 11.56
CA LEU A 101 15.91 7.50 10.16
C LEU A 101 15.11 8.42 9.24
N TYR A 102 13.79 8.53 9.46
CA TYR A 102 12.93 9.41 8.66
C TYR A 102 13.38 10.86 8.72
N LYS A 103 13.72 11.36 9.92
CA LYS A 103 14.21 12.74 10.12
C LYS A 103 15.54 13.03 9.42
N SER A 104 16.35 12.00 9.16
CA SER A 104 17.62 12.15 8.44
C SER A 104 17.45 12.38 6.93
N GLY A 105 16.26 12.11 6.36
CA GLY A 105 16.02 12.12 4.91
C GLY A 105 16.65 10.95 4.14
N GLN A 106 17.37 10.06 4.81
CA GLN A 106 18.07 8.94 4.18
C GLN A 106 17.13 7.89 3.58
N PRO A 107 15.97 7.55 4.19
CA PRO A 107 15.01 6.65 3.58
C PRO A 107 14.46 7.16 2.24
N GLU A 108 14.37 8.49 2.04
CA GLU A 108 13.94 9.07 0.76
C GLU A 108 14.99 8.85 -0.34
N ALA A 109 16.26 9.01 -0.01
CA ALA A 109 17.34 8.72 -0.96
C ALA A 109 17.41 7.23 -1.29
N ALA A 110 17.25 6.35 -0.26
CA ALA A 110 17.15 4.89 -0.44
C ALA A 110 15.93 4.50 -1.30
N LEU A 111 14.79 5.17 -1.12
CA LEU A 111 13.60 4.96 -1.95
C LEU A 111 13.84 5.29 -3.42
N ASN A 112 14.59 6.34 -3.72
CA ASN A 112 14.95 6.67 -5.09
C ASN A 112 15.86 5.60 -5.69
N ARG A 113 16.85 5.10 -4.95
CA ARG A 113 17.67 3.97 -5.35
C ARG A 113 16.81 2.73 -5.62
N LEU A 114 15.94 2.36 -4.69
CA LEU A 114 15.02 1.23 -4.85
C LEU A 114 14.20 1.32 -6.15
N LYS A 115 13.66 2.50 -6.45
CA LYS A 115 12.85 2.71 -7.66
C LYS A 115 13.67 2.62 -8.95
N SER A 116 14.95 3.00 -8.93
CA SER A 116 15.81 3.02 -10.12
C SER A 116 16.54 1.69 -10.38
N GLU A 117 16.83 0.91 -9.34
CA GLU A 117 17.67 -0.28 -9.44
C GLU A 117 16.90 -1.59 -9.29
N ALA A 118 15.72 -1.59 -8.59
CA ALA A 118 14.95 -2.81 -8.43
C ALA A 118 14.41 -3.33 -9.77
N SER A 119 14.46 -4.64 -9.94
CA SER A 119 13.88 -5.32 -11.09
C SER A 119 12.37 -5.44 -10.90
N PHE A 120 11.59 -4.76 -11.74
CA PHE A 120 10.14 -4.88 -11.73
C PHE A 120 9.64 -5.67 -12.93
N PRO A 121 8.59 -6.50 -12.76
CA PRO A 121 7.96 -7.18 -13.89
C PRO A 121 7.48 -6.18 -14.95
N ASN A 122 7.73 -6.49 -16.21
CA ASN A 122 7.21 -5.67 -17.30
C ASN A 122 5.73 -6.00 -17.54
N LEU A 123 4.86 -5.14 -17.05
CA LEU A 123 3.41 -5.22 -17.26
C LEU A 123 3.00 -4.27 -18.38
N SER A 124 2.27 -4.79 -19.37
CA SER A 124 1.65 -3.93 -20.38
C SER A 124 0.70 -2.93 -19.70
N PRO A 125 0.73 -1.65 -20.08
CA PRO A 125 -0.25 -0.68 -19.59
C PRO A 125 -1.68 -1.13 -19.88
N VAL A 126 -2.64 -0.72 -19.05
CA VAL A 126 -4.07 -0.89 -19.35
C VAL A 126 -4.40 -0.02 -20.55
N SER A 127 -4.95 -0.62 -21.62
CA SER A 127 -5.26 0.11 -22.85
C SER A 127 -6.51 0.99 -22.69
N LEU A 128 -6.72 1.91 -23.61
CA LEU A 128 -7.91 2.76 -23.59
C LEU A 128 -9.18 1.92 -23.83
N GLU A 129 -9.11 0.94 -24.72
CA GLU A 129 -10.21 0.02 -25.00
C GLU A 129 -10.58 -0.79 -23.75
N GLU A 130 -9.61 -1.31 -23.02
CA GLU A 130 -9.85 -2.00 -21.76
C GLU A 130 -10.47 -1.07 -20.71
N MET A 131 -10.04 0.18 -20.64
CA MET A 131 -10.64 1.17 -19.73
C MET A 131 -12.09 1.49 -20.09
N GLU A 132 -12.40 1.61 -21.37
CA GLU A 132 -13.76 1.80 -21.85
C GLU A 132 -14.64 0.59 -21.53
N GLU A 133 -14.14 -0.63 -21.77
CA GLU A 133 -14.84 -1.88 -21.47
C GLU A 133 -15.21 -1.99 -19.99
N ILE A 134 -14.29 -1.67 -19.10
CA ILE A 134 -14.55 -1.67 -17.66
C ILE A 134 -15.25 -0.41 -17.16
N ARG A 135 -15.49 0.57 -18.03
CA ARG A 135 -16.09 1.88 -17.73
C ARG A 135 -15.31 2.68 -16.69
N PHE A 136 -14.01 2.68 -16.82
CA PHE A 136 -13.09 3.35 -15.92
C PHE A 136 -12.91 4.81 -16.36
N THR A 137 -13.22 5.74 -15.46
CA THR A 137 -13.22 7.18 -15.76
C THR A 137 -11.87 7.84 -15.42
N SER A 138 -11.67 9.08 -15.87
CA SER A 138 -10.50 9.88 -15.48
C SER A 138 -10.44 10.16 -13.97
N ASP A 139 -11.59 10.30 -13.30
CA ASP A 139 -11.64 10.49 -11.85
C ASP A 139 -11.31 9.19 -11.12
N ASP A 140 -11.74 8.04 -11.65
CA ASP A 140 -11.34 6.73 -11.15
C ASP A 140 -9.81 6.55 -11.27
N LEU A 141 -9.23 6.92 -12.43
CA LEU A 141 -7.78 6.86 -12.65
C LEU A 141 -7.02 7.73 -11.65
N LYS A 142 -7.50 8.95 -11.40
CA LYS A 142 -6.90 9.84 -10.41
C LYS A 142 -6.95 9.24 -9.01
N SER A 143 -8.09 8.70 -8.62
CA SER A 143 -8.28 8.05 -7.31
C SER A 143 -7.39 6.83 -7.14
N VAL A 144 -7.35 5.95 -8.15
CA VAL A 144 -6.50 4.75 -8.14
C VAL A 144 -5.01 5.13 -8.11
N LYS A 145 -4.56 6.10 -8.91
CA LYS A 145 -3.17 6.59 -8.86
C LYS A 145 -2.81 7.13 -7.47
N THR A 146 -3.72 7.88 -6.83
CA THR A 146 -3.50 8.37 -5.46
C THR A 146 -3.32 7.22 -4.47
N ILE A 147 -4.17 6.19 -4.55
CA ILE A 147 -4.06 4.98 -3.71
C ILE A 147 -2.72 4.28 -3.96
N LEU A 148 -2.40 3.97 -5.22
CA LEU A 148 -1.18 3.25 -5.57
C LEU A 148 0.06 4.00 -5.12
N ASN A 149 0.12 5.32 -5.33
CA ASN A 149 1.23 6.15 -4.90
C ASN A 149 1.39 6.17 -3.37
N ALA A 150 0.27 6.24 -2.63
CA ALA A 150 0.28 6.21 -1.17
C ALA A 150 0.87 4.89 -0.65
N TYR A 151 0.43 3.76 -1.20
CA TYR A 151 0.95 2.44 -0.81
C TYR A 151 2.40 2.23 -1.24
N ASN A 152 2.75 2.60 -2.47
CA ASN A 152 4.13 2.49 -2.97
C ASN A 152 5.10 3.28 -2.08
N ARG A 153 4.71 4.50 -1.67
CA ARG A 153 5.54 5.30 -0.76
C ARG A 153 5.62 4.66 0.62
N SER A 154 4.48 4.41 1.24
CA SER A 154 4.40 3.96 2.62
C SER A 154 5.06 2.58 2.82
N ASN A 155 4.73 1.60 1.97
CA ASN A 155 5.30 0.25 2.08
C ASN A 155 6.81 0.25 1.83
N SER A 156 7.28 0.98 0.81
CA SER A 156 8.70 1.03 0.50
C SER A 156 9.50 1.73 1.59
N LEU A 157 9.00 2.83 2.14
CA LEU A 157 9.66 3.51 3.25
C LEU A 157 9.70 2.64 4.51
N ASN A 158 8.60 1.92 4.82
CA ASN A 158 8.59 0.98 5.94
C ASN A 158 9.59 -0.15 5.74
N LEU A 159 9.61 -0.78 4.55
CA LEU A 159 10.57 -1.83 4.24
C LEU A 159 12.00 -1.37 4.46
N LEU A 160 12.37 -0.22 3.92
CA LEU A 160 13.73 0.34 4.04
C LEU A 160 14.12 0.65 5.48
N THR A 161 13.21 1.26 6.27
CA THR A 161 13.51 1.62 7.66
C THR A 161 13.48 0.43 8.62
N GLN A 162 12.57 -0.51 8.41
CA GLN A 162 12.51 -1.74 9.20
C GLN A 162 13.70 -2.65 8.93
N SER A 163 14.20 -2.70 7.69
CA SER A 163 15.44 -3.40 7.37
C SER A 163 16.63 -2.87 8.15
N ALA A 164 16.61 -1.60 8.60
CA ALA A 164 17.66 -1.05 9.47
C ALA A 164 17.56 -1.52 10.93
N LEU A 165 16.45 -2.13 11.36
CA LEU A 165 16.26 -2.67 12.70
C LEU A 165 16.77 -4.12 12.85
N VAL A 166 16.90 -4.85 11.75
CA VAL A 166 17.27 -6.28 11.74
C VAL A 166 18.74 -6.54 12.09
N PRO A 167 19.75 -5.80 11.59
CA PRO A 167 21.13 -6.12 11.83
C PRO A 167 21.53 -5.95 13.32
N ASP A 168 22.19 -6.94 13.89
CA ASP A 168 22.75 -6.87 15.24
C ASP A 168 23.95 -5.92 15.35
N GLN A 169 24.64 -5.70 14.23
CA GLN A 169 25.83 -4.87 14.18
C GLN A 169 25.58 -3.58 13.41
N VAL A 170 25.99 -2.48 14.00
CA VAL A 170 25.99 -1.16 13.36
C VAL A 170 27.16 -1.09 12.37
N LYS A 171 26.82 -0.86 11.09
CA LYS A 171 27.81 -0.71 10.01
C LYS A 171 28.21 0.76 9.81
N ASN A 172 29.36 0.98 9.19
CA ASN A 172 29.79 2.34 8.84
C ASN A 172 28.75 3.01 7.92
N TYR A 173 28.35 4.20 8.33
CA TYR A 173 27.33 5.00 7.65
C TYR A 173 27.91 5.82 6.51
N ILE A 174 27.30 5.72 5.35
CA ILE A 174 27.58 6.58 4.20
C ILE A 174 26.29 7.36 3.91
N ALA A 175 26.31 8.67 4.13
CA ALA A 175 25.16 9.52 3.86
C ALA A 175 24.97 9.71 2.35
N TYR A 176 23.72 9.62 1.91
CA TYR A 176 23.33 10.16 0.61
C TYR A 176 23.07 11.66 0.69
N ALA A 177 23.16 12.32 -0.47
CA ALA A 177 22.71 13.70 -0.55
C ALA A 177 21.21 13.79 -0.19
N PRO A 178 20.78 14.84 0.53
CA PRO A 178 19.37 15.05 0.84
C PRO A 178 18.52 15.10 -0.44
N VAL A 179 17.34 14.50 -0.39
CA VAL A 179 16.38 14.46 -1.49
C VAL A 179 15.13 15.18 -1.06
N GLU A 180 14.59 16.03 -1.93
CA GLU A 180 13.30 16.65 -1.70
C GLU A 180 12.17 15.60 -1.69
N THR A 181 11.27 15.74 -0.73
CA THR A 181 10.14 14.86 -0.54
C THR A 181 8.92 15.44 -1.24
N ASN A 182 8.33 14.69 -2.15
CA ASN A 182 7.07 15.05 -2.76
C ASN A 182 5.90 14.50 -1.93
N LEU A 183 5.12 15.40 -1.36
CA LEU A 183 3.88 15.04 -0.66
C LEU A 183 2.90 14.34 -1.61
N ILE A 184 2.34 13.22 -1.17
CA ILE A 184 1.20 12.59 -1.84
C ILE A 184 -0.03 13.42 -1.49
N GLN A 185 -0.56 14.14 -2.49
CA GLN A 185 -1.78 14.91 -2.34
C GLN A 185 -3.00 14.06 -2.71
N GLY A 186 -4.06 14.24 -1.96
CA GLY A 186 -5.39 13.65 -2.22
C GLY A 186 -5.90 12.83 -1.04
N ASN A 187 -7.22 12.79 -0.93
CA ASN A 187 -7.90 11.96 0.06
C ASN A 187 -8.08 10.55 -0.47
N LEU A 188 -7.78 9.57 0.35
CA LEU A 188 -8.09 8.18 0.08
C LEU A 188 -9.52 7.88 0.51
N PRO A 189 -10.25 7.01 -0.23
CA PRO A 189 -11.48 6.46 0.28
C PRO A 189 -11.20 5.66 1.56
N ARG A 190 -12.20 5.51 2.44
CA ARG A 190 -12.02 4.65 3.60
C ARG A 190 -11.73 3.20 3.19
N LEU A 191 -10.98 2.49 3.99
CA LEU A 191 -10.76 1.06 3.75
C LEU A 191 -12.08 0.30 3.94
N LEU A 192 -12.48 -0.48 2.94
CA LEU A 192 -13.69 -1.30 3.04
C LEU A 192 -13.47 -2.46 4.04
N PRO A 193 -14.35 -2.62 5.03
CA PRO A 193 -14.35 -3.81 5.87
C PRO A 193 -14.81 -5.04 5.05
N ARG A 194 -14.45 -6.25 5.50
CA ARG A 194 -14.76 -7.50 4.76
C ARG A 194 -16.24 -7.64 4.41
N GLN A 195 -17.11 -7.28 5.33
CA GLN A 195 -18.57 -7.41 5.17
C GLN A 195 -19.18 -6.48 4.13
N GLU A 196 -18.45 -5.47 3.67
CA GLU A 196 -18.87 -4.56 2.60
C GLU A 196 -18.29 -4.94 1.23
N ILE A 197 -17.53 -6.02 1.17
CA ILE A 197 -16.94 -6.55 -0.06
C ILE A 197 -17.68 -7.83 -0.43
N SER A 198 -18.24 -7.89 -1.66
CA SER A 198 -18.92 -9.10 -2.13
C SER A 198 -17.96 -10.30 -2.17
N ASP A 199 -18.49 -11.52 -2.02
CA ASP A 199 -17.67 -12.73 -2.01
C ASP A 199 -16.88 -12.90 -3.31
N SER A 200 -17.47 -12.58 -4.45
CA SER A 200 -16.79 -12.65 -5.75
C SER A 200 -15.60 -11.69 -5.86
N VAL A 201 -15.70 -10.48 -5.29
CA VAL A 201 -14.58 -9.51 -5.24
C VAL A 201 -13.54 -9.96 -4.22
N TRP A 202 -14.00 -10.51 -3.09
CA TRP A 202 -13.11 -11.06 -2.08
C TRP A 202 -12.25 -12.21 -2.60
N ASP A 203 -12.82 -13.10 -3.42
CA ASP A 203 -12.07 -14.17 -4.08
C ASP A 203 -10.97 -13.63 -5.00
N VAL A 204 -11.22 -12.54 -5.71
CA VAL A 204 -10.19 -11.87 -6.52
C VAL A 204 -9.09 -11.28 -5.62
N ILE A 205 -9.46 -10.66 -4.50
CA ILE A 205 -8.50 -10.15 -3.51
C ILE A 205 -7.60 -11.28 -3.01
N LEU A 206 -8.17 -12.40 -2.56
CA LEU A 206 -7.42 -13.55 -2.05
C LEU A 206 -6.45 -14.11 -3.10
N LYS A 207 -6.92 -14.29 -4.34
CA LYS A 207 -6.06 -14.76 -5.44
C LYS A 207 -4.90 -13.81 -5.70
N THR A 208 -5.18 -12.50 -5.76
CA THR A 208 -4.15 -11.49 -6.03
C THR A 208 -3.16 -11.41 -4.87
N ASN A 209 -3.64 -11.51 -3.63
CA ASN A 209 -2.82 -11.47 -2.43
C ASN A 209 -1.82 -12.64 -2.33
N ASN A 210 -2.15 -13.78 -2.94
CA ASN A 210 -1.27 -14.95 -2.93
C ASN A 210 -0.09 -14.84 -3.90
N TYR A 211 -0.09 -13.87 -4.82
CA TYR A 211 1.03 -13.68 -5.73
C TYR A 211 2.25 -13.11 -5.00
N GLY A 212 3.39 -13.75 -5.18
CA GLY A 212 4.65 -13.32 -4.54
C GLY A 212 4.77 -13.60 -3.05
N THR A 213 3.76 -14.25 -2.43
CA THR A 213 3.83 -14.61 -1.01
C THR A 213 4.62 -15.91 -0.82
N THR A 214 5.39 -15.98 0.25
CA THR A 214 6.21 -17.16 0.60
C THR A 214 5.74 -17.87 1.87
N GLY A 215 4.79 -17.27 2.60
CA GLY A 215 4.27 -17.80 3.87
C GLY A 215 3.03 -18.66 3.71
N SER A 216 2.81 -19.57 4.67
CA SER A 216 1.63 -20.44 4.72
C SER A 216 0.33 -19.71 5.06
N ASN A 217 0.41 -18.54 5.66
CA ASN A 217 -0.74 -17.70 6.02
C ASN A 217 -0.40 -16.22 5.85
N PRO A 218 -0.31 -15.74 4.61
CA PRO A 218 0.01 -14.33 4.35
C PRO A 218 -1.13 -13.44 4.84
N GLY A 219 -0.79 -12.36 5.55
CA GLY A 219 -1.74 -11.29 5.84
C GLY A 219 -2.36 -10.74 4.55
N ILE A 220 -3.53 -10.14 4.64
CA ILE A 220 -4.18 -9.53 3.46
C ILE A 220 -3.69 -8.09 3.29
N ALA A 221 -3.03 -7.83 2.16
CA ALA A 221 -2.57 -6.50 1.81
C ALA A 221 -3.77 -5.54 1.62
N THR A 222 -3.80 -4.50 2.43
CA THR A 222 -4.93 -3.55 2.47
C THR A 222 -5.13 -2.78 1.16
N ILE A 223 -4.11 -2.70 0.30
CA ILE A 223 -4.21 -2.10 -1.03
C ILE A 223 -5.31 -2.76 -1.88
N PHE A 224 -5.45 -4.09 -1.83
CA PHE A 224 -6.47 -4.79 -2.62
C PHE A 224 -7.89 -4.50 -2.11
N ARG A 225 -8.05 -4.26 -0.80
CA ARG A 225 -9.32 -3.81 -0.21
C ARG A 225 -9.66 -2.38 -0.63
N HIS A 226 -8.69 -1.49 -0.76
CA HIS A 226 -8.90 -0.16 -1.35
C HIS A 226 -9.27 -0.23 -2.83
N LEU A 227 -8.68 -1.17 -3.59
CA LEU A 227 -9.02 -1.38 -5.00
C LEU A 227 -10.36 -2.09 -5.21
N ALA A 228 -10.99 -2.63 -4.16
CA ALA A 228 -12.31 -3.25 -4.23
C ALA A 228 -13.43 -2.27 -4.66
N TYR A 229 -13.21 -0.96 -4.55
CA TYR A 229 -14.08 0.05 -5.14
C TYR A 229 -14.18 -0.05 -6.68
N TRP A 230 -13.20 -0.67 -7.33
CA TRP A 230 -13.13 -0.89 -8.78
C TRP A 230 -12.97 -2.38 -9.11
N PRO A 231 -14.03 -3.20 -8.91
CA PRO A 231 -13.93 -4.66 -9.02
C PRO A 231 -13.44 -5.15 -10.38
N LYS A 232 -13.85 -4.47 -11.45
CA LYS A 232 -13.43 -4.83 -12.81
C LYS A 232 -11.96 -4.52 -13.06
N LEU A 233 -11.47 -3.36 -12.57
CA LEU A 233 -10.05 -3.03 -12.62
C LEU A 233 -9.24 -4.06 -11.81
N LEU A 234 -9.68 -4.38 -10.59
CA LEU A 234 -9.03 -5.36 -9.74
C LEU A 234 -8.94 -6.73 -10.42
N SER A 235 -10.03 -7.17 -11.08
CA SER A 235 -10.05 -8.43 -11.85
C SER A 235 -9.11 -8.38 -13.06
N LEU A 236 -9.02 -7.24 -13.75
CA LEU A 236 -8.08 -7.05 -14.85
C LEU A 236 -6.62 -7.12 -14.35
N MET A 237 -6.32 -6.43 -13.25
CA MET A 237 -5.00 -6.48 -12.61
C MET A 237 -4.64 -7.90 -12.16
N GLN A 238 -5.57 -8.62 -11.53
CA GLN A 238 -5.36 -10.01 -11.11
C GLN A 238 -4.95 -10.90 -12.29
N LYS A 239 -5.65 -10.81 -13.42
CA LYS A 239 -5.32 -11.62 -14.62
C LYS A 239 -3.92 -11.31 -15.16
N ARG A 240 -3.51 -10.04 -15.15
CA ARG A 240 -2.17 -9.61 -15.60
C ARG A 240 -1.08 -10.09 -14.64
N LEU A 241 -1.31 -9.92 -13.33
CA LEU A 241 -0.37 -10.40 -12.31
C LEU A 241 -0.24 -11.93 -12.31
N GLU A 242 -1.31 -12.66 -12.65
CA GLU A 242 -1.26 -14.11 -12.80
C GLU A 242 -0.24 -14.55 -13.89
N LEU A 243 -0.14 -13.81 -14.98
CA LEU A 243 0.82 -14.10 -16.04
C LEU A 243 2.26 -13.92 -15.55
N VAL A 244 2.56 -12.82 -14.85
CA VAL A 244 3.91 -12.58 -14.30
C VAL A 244 4.22 -13.46 -13.09
N GLN A 245 3.20 -13.93 -12.36
CA GLN A 245 3.38 -14.98 -11.36
C GLN A 245 3.80 -16.31 -12.01
N LYS A 246 3.15 -16.68 -13.10
CA LYS A 246 3.47 -17.92 -13.84
C LYS A 246 4.84 -17.88 -14.51
N SER A 247 5.32 -16.71 -14.95
CA SER A 247 6.68 -16.54 -15.49
C SER A 247 7.77 -16.55 -14.39
N GLY A 248 7.40 -16.34 -13.13
CA GLY A 248 8.34 -16.21 -12.02
C GLY A 248 8.86 -14.79 -11.78
N ASP A 249 8.49 -13.82 -12.62
CA ASP A 249 9.03 -12.46 -12.57
C ASP A 249 8.67 -11.73 -11.27
N ILE A 250 7.52 -12.06 -10.64
CA ILE A 250 7.17 -11.52 -9.33
C ILE A 250 8.21 -11.92 -8.29
N SER A 251 8.65 -13.18 -8.28
CA SER A 251 9.66 -13.66 -7.32
C SER A 251 11.02 -13.01 -7.57
N VAL A 252 11.40 -12.81 -8.82
CA VAL A 252 12.63 -12.10 -9.19
C VAL A 252 12.57 -10.65 -8.70
N GLY A 253 11.44 -9.97 -8.93
CA GLY A 253 11.24 -8.59 -8.47
C GLY A 253 11.26 -8.48 -6.95
N ALA A 254 10.57 -9.37 -6.25
CA ALA A 254 10.55 -9.40 -4.78
C ALA A 254 11.96 -9.61 -4.20
N LYS A 255 12.74 -10.53 -4.79
CA LYS A 255 14.13 -10.75 -4.39
C LYS A 255 14.98 -9.49 -4.58
N SER A 256 14.91 -8.85 -5.75
CA SER A 256 15.64 -7.62 -6.06
C SER A 256 15.31 -6.49 -5.07
N VAL A 257 14.02 -6.29 -4.78
CA VAL A 257 13.56 -5.30 -3.78
C VAL A 257 14.12 -5.61 -2.39
N SER A 258 14.10 -6.89 -1.98
CA SER A 258 14.59 -7.31 -0.66
C SER A 258 16.11 -7.12 -0.54
N GLU A 259 16.88 -7.46 -1.56
CA GLU A 259 18.34 -7.29 -1.57
C GLU A 259 18.72 -5.81 -1.38
N ILE A 260 18.10 -4.91 -2.14
CA ILE A 260 18.32 -3.47 -2.00
C ILE A 260 17.87 -2.97 -0.61
N ALA A 261 16.74 -3.45 -0.10
CA ALA A 261 16.26 -3.04 1.21
C ALA A 261 17.20 -3.47 2.34
N ILE A 262 17.80 -4.66 2.25
CA ILE A 262 18.81 -5.13 3.21
C ILE A 262 20.07 -4.26 3.15
N GLU A 263 20.60 -3.99 1.97
CA GLU A 263 21.77 -3.13 1.79
C GLU A 263 21.53 -1.73 2.37
N GLU A 264 20.37 -1.13 2.09
CA GLU A 264 20.00 0.18 2.59
C GLU A 264 19.74 0.17 4.10
N GLY A 265 19.11 -0.90 4.60
CA GLY A 265 18.93 -1.12 6.04
C GLY A 265 20.29 -1.16 6.76
N ASP A 266 21.21 -1.97 6.28
CA ASP A 266 22.58 -2.08 6.81
C ASP A 266 23.26 -0.70 6.86
N ARG A 267 23.15 0.08 5.78
CA ARG A 267 23.73 1.43 5.68
C ARG A 267 23.14 2.39 6.71
N MET A 268 21.86 2.26 7.05
CA MET A 268 21.14 3.17 7.94
C MET A 268 21.17 2.77 9.43
N THR A 269 21.78 1.67 9.80
CA THR A 269 21.76 1.14 11.19
C THR A 269 22.21 2.14 12.25
N GLN A 270 23.18 3.03 11.93
CA GLN A 270 23.65 4.05 12.88
C GLN A 270 22.61 5.12 13.23
N LEU A 271 21.56 5.24 12.43
CA LEU A 271 20.53 6.27 12.60
C LEU A 271 19.36 5.82 13.49
N ARG A 272 19.24 4.52 13.77
CA ARG A 272 18.16 3.99 14.59
C ARG A 272 18.37 4.32 16.08
N ASP A 273 17.29 4.40 16.83
CA ASP A 273 17.39 4.51 18.29
C ASP A 273 17.52 3.11 18.91
N GLU A 274 18.76 2.74 19.22
CA GLU A 274 19.09 1.45 19.84
C GLU A 274 18.43 1.26 21.22
N ASN A 275 18.25 2.33 22.00
CA ASN A 275 17.65 2.22 23.32
C ASN A 275 16.15 1.89 23.21
N ALA A 276 15.44 2.48 22.24
CA ALA A 276 14.06 2.15 21.97
C ALA A 276 13.95 0.73 21.42
N LEU A 277 14.77 0.37 20.42
CA LEU A 277 14.78 -0.96 19.81
C LEU A 277 15.00 -2.07 20.85
N ASN A 278 15.96 -1.90 21.77
CA ASN A 278 16.28 -2.89 22.77
C ASN A 278 15.19 -3.12 23.83
N LYS A 279 14.24 -2.17 23.94
CA LYS A 279 13.11 -2.27 24.86
C LYS A 279 11.85 -2.86 24.22
N MET A 280 11.80 -2.99 22.89
CA MET A 280 10.66 -3.60 22.20
C MET A 280 10.48 -5.05 22.64
N SER A 281 9.24 -5.50 22.76
CA SER A 281 8.92 -6.90 22.99
C SER A 281 9.39 -7.80 21.83
N SER A 282 9.56 -9.11 22.09
CA SER A 282 9.87 -10.08 21.02
C SER A 282 8.80 -10.08 19.94
N ASP A 283 7.54 -10.05 20.35
CA ASP A 283 6.38 -10.10 19.44
C ASP A 283 6.35 -8.87 18.49
N ALA A 284 6.67 -7.68 19.04
CA ALA A 284 6.75 -6.46 18.23
C ALA A 284 7.93 -6.47 17.25
N ARG A 285 9.03 -7.17 17.58
CA ARG A 285 10.17 -7.32 16.66
C ARG A 285 9.93 -8.33 15.54
N GLU A 286 9.03 -9.29 15.76
CA GLU A 286 8.64 -10.29 14.76
C GLU A 286 7.51 -9.81 13.83
N THR A 287 6.80 -8.74 14.22
CA THR A 287 5.74 -8.09 13.42
C THR A 287 6.33 -7.32 12.24
#